data_22e08c400a1b3d9a32313190b0582a9a
#
_entry.id   22e08c400a1b3d9a32313190b0582a9a
#
_cell.length_a   1.000
_cell.length_b   1.000
_cell.length_c   1.000
_cell.angle_alpha   90.00
_cell.angle_beta   90.00
_cell.angle_gamma   90.00
#
_symmetry.space_group_name_H-M   'P 1'
#
loop_
_entity.id
_entity.type
_entity.pdbx_description
1 polymer ?
#
loop_
_entity_poly.entity_id
_entity_poly.type
_entity_poly.pdbx_seq_one_letter_code
_entity_poly.pdbx_strand_id
1 'polypeptide(L)'
;MVGKVLEFHNRERLKVVHDASKSTWQAVHDLLAIARETGKEGPVAQYLVGAKLQLRFPDVEIRNGSYSTSDDQSGRPGDFQVGDTAFHVTVAPMLALYEKCKRNIDQGFRAYLLVPDRSLVGARQNVEAMMQGQVSVESIESFVGQNVEELSTFSRNKLIDEFGRLLQTYNKRVNEVEADKSMLIEIPRNLLK
;
A
#
# COMPACT_ATOMS: atom_id res chain seq x y z
N MET A 1 24.86 -3.09 26.39
CA MET A 1 24.89 -3.46 24.97
C MET A 1 23.48 -3.54 24.33
N VAL A 2 22.48 -4.07 25.02
CA VAL A 2 21.08 -4.21 24.51
C VAL A 2 20.44 -2.85 24.19
N GLY A 3 20.67 -1.81 24.99
CA GLY A 3 20.07 -0.48 24.74
C GLY A 3 20.55 0.20 23.46
N LYS A 4 21.84 0.05 23.08
CA LYS A 4 22.37 0.62 21.83
C LYS A 4 21.83 -0.06 20.57
N VAL A 5 21.53 -1.36 20.63
CA VAL A 5 20.94 -2.12 19.51
C VAL A 5 19.48 -1.70 19.30
N LEU A 6 18.71 -1.52 20.38
CA LEU A 6 17.32 -1.02 20.31
C LEU A 6 17.25 0.42 19.79
N GLU A 7 18.19 1.30 20.18
CA GLU A 7 18.28 2.66 19.63
C GLU A 7 18.66 2.66 18.13
N PHE A 8 19.52 1.75 17.69
CA PHE A 8 19.90 1.62 16.28
C PHE A 8 18.70 1.17 15.42
N HIS A 9 17.95 0.15 15.85
CA HIS A 9 16.74 -0.28 15.16
C HIS A 9 15.62 0.77 15.17
N ASN A 10 15.51 1.57 16.21
CA ASN A 10 14.54 2.67 16.27
C ASN A 10 14.92 3.88 15.39
N ARG A 11 16.22 4.09 15.11
CA ARG A 11 16.68 5.18 14.23
C ARG A 11 16.39 4.97 12.76
N GLU A 12 16.10 3.74 12.34
CA GLU A 12 15.82 3.39 10.94
C GLU A 12 14.34 3.41 10.55
N ARG A 13 13.42 3.57 11.52
CA ARG A 13 11.99 3.61 11.23
C ARG A 13 11.60 4.84 10.40
N LEU A 14 10.55 4.68 9.59
CA LEU A 14 9.97 5.78 8.82
C LEU A 14 9.30 6.76 9.79
N LYS A 15 9.79 8.00 9.80
CA LYS A 15 9.22 9.06 10.65
C LYS A 15 8.19 9.84 9.87
N VAL A 16 6.94 9.68 10.24
CA VAL A 16 5.80 10.39 9.64
C VAL A 16 5.40 11.54 10.55
N VAL A 17 5.22 12.71 9.98
CA VAL A 17 4.59 13.85 10.66
C VAL A 17 3.15 13.93 10.18
N HIS A 18 2.21 13.70 11.09
CA HIS A 18 0.79 13.87 10.77
C HIS A 18 0.36 15.30 11.07
N ASP A 19 -0.04 16.00 10.01
CA ASP A 19 -0.63 17.33 10.03
C ASP A 19 -2.15 17.21 9.74
N ALA A 20 -2.97 17.45 10.75
CA ALA A 20 -4.43 17.35 10.65
C ALA A 20 -5.08 18.41 9.71
N SER A 21 -4.31 19.39 9.23
CA SER A 21 -4.77 20.34 8.21
C SER A 21 -4.65 19.82 6.78
N LYS A 22 -3.84 18.76 6.57
CA LYS A 22 -3.64 18.12 5.27
C LYS A 22 -4.74 17.11 4.97
N SER A 23 -5.01 16.89 3.68
CA SER A 23 -5.87 15.79 3.24
C SER A 23 -5.24 14.44 3.52
N THR A 24 -6.05 13.38 3.60
CA THR A 24 -5.58 12.00 3.71
C THR A 24 -4.75 11.58 2.50
N TRP A 25 -5.11 12.06 1.30
CA TRP A 25 -4.29 11.88 0.10
C TRP A 25 -2.88 12.43 0.32
N GLN A 26 -2.74 13.65 0.83
CA GLN A 26 -1.45 14.27 1.09
C GLN A 26 -0.66 13.52 2.17
N ALA A 27 -1.32 13.00 3.20
CA ALA A 27 -0.67 12.22 4.25
C ALA A 27 -0.09 10.90 3.70
N VAL A 28 -0.81 10.23 2.81
CA VAL A 28 -0.33 9.02 2.11
C VAL A 28 0.80 9.37 1.15
N HIS A 29 0.68 10.46 0.40
CA HIS A 29 1.71 10.95 -0.51
C HIS A 29 3.03 11.24 0.23
N ASP A 30 2.96 11.97 1.34
CA ASP A 30 4.14 12.30 2.17
C ASP A 30 4.82 11.03 2.71
N LEU A 31 4.02 10.02 3.15
CA LEU A 31 4.55 8.72 3.59
C LEU A 31 5.31 8.01 2.46
N LEU A 32 4.73 7.95 1.27
CA LEU A 32 5.39 7.33 0.10
C LEU A 32 6.65 8.09 -0.31
N ALA A 33 6.64 9.43 -0.21
CA ALA A 33 7.81 10.26 -0.49
C ALA A 33 8.98 9.94 0.48
N ILE A 34 8.72 9.86 1.78
CA ILE A 34 9.71 9.47 2.80
C ILE A 34 10.24 8.05 2.51
N ALA A 35 9.37 7.12 2.16
CA ALA A 35 9.76 5.76 1.83
C ALA A 35 10.65 5.72 0.57
N ARG A 36 10.38 6.56 -0.42
CA ARG A 36 11.16 6.68 -1.65
C ARG A 36 12.58 7.18 -1.37
N GLU A 37 12.74 8.19 -0.52
CA GLU A 37 14.06 8.71 -0.12
C GLU A 37 14.95 7.64 0.50
N THR A 38 14.35 6.64 1.14
CA THR A 38 15.06 5.51 1.77
C THR A 38 15.11 4.26 0.90
N GLY A 39 14.63 4.32 -0.35
CA GLY A 39 14.59 3.19 -1.27
C GLY A 39 13.57 2.10 -0.92
N LYS A 40 12.59 2.41 -0.08
CA LYS A 40 11.60 1.45 0.46
C LYS A 40 10.18 1.68 -0.05
N GLU A 41 9.99 2.53 -1.04
CA GLU A 41 8.65 2.91 -1.53
C GLU A 41 7.82 1.69 -1.99
N GLY A 42 8.42 0.75 -2.73
CA GLY A 42 7.73 -0.44 -3.21
C GLY A 42 7.12 -1.29 -2.10
N PRO A 43 7.92 -1.81 -1.15
CA PRO A 43 7.39 -2.58 -0.02
C PRO A 43 6.42 -1.77 0.84
N VAL A 44 6.69 -0.49 1.10
CA VAL A 44 5.79 0.37 1.87
C VAL A 44 4.43 0.51 1.18
N ALA A 45 4.41 0.73 -0.13
CA ALA A 45 3.19 0.81 -0.92
C ALA A 45 2.38 -0.50 -0.84
N GLN A 46 3.04 -1.65 -0.99
CA GLN A 46 2.38 -2.96 -0.91
C GLN A 46 1.76 -3.19 0.47
N TYR A 47 2.50 -3.00 1.56
CA TYR A 47 1.95 -3.18 2.92
C TYR A 47 0.85 -2.18 3.26
N LEU A 48 0.93 -0.97 2.75
CA LEU A 48 -0.10 0.05 2.95
C LEU A 48 -1.41 -0.32 2.26
N VAL A 49 -1.34 -0.79 1.01
CA VAL A 49 -2.51 -1.32 0.29
C VAL A 49 -3.07 -2.55 0.99
N GLY A 50 -2.23 -3.47 1.44
CA GLY A 50 -2.66 -4.64 2.22
C GLY A 50 -3.38 -4.26 3.51
N ALA A 51 -2.87 -3.26 4.25
CA ALA A 51 -3.51 -2.74 5.45
C ALA A 51 -4.89 -2.12 5.15
N LYS A 52 -4.99 -1.33 4.07
CA LYS A 52 -6.25 -0.76 3.58
C LYS A 52 -7.27 -1.85 3.26
N LEU A 53 -6.87 -2.87 2.50
CA LEU A 53 -7.76 -3.96 2.13
C LEU A 53 -8.25 -4.74 3.36
N GLN A 54 -7.36 -5.02 4.32
CA GLN A 54 -7.70 -5.69 5.58
C GLN A 54 -8.70 -4.90 6.42
N LEU A 55 -8.55 -3.58 6.51
CA LEU A 55 -9.48 -2.73 7.25
C LEU A 55 -10.83 -2.60 6.54
N ARG A 56 -10.83 -2.59 5.21
CA ARG A 56 -12.07 -2.46 4.42
C ARG A 56 -12.88 -3.74 4.36
N PHE A 57 -12.22 -4.88 4.38
CA PHE A 57 -12.82 -6.20 4.23
C PHE A 57 -12.42 -7.10 5.42
N PRO A 58 -12.94 -6.84 6.64
CA PRO A 58 -12.52 -7.55 7.86
C PRO A 58 -12.82 -9.06 7.81
N ASP A 59 -13.83 -9.45 7.05
CA ASP A 59 -14.25 -10.86 6.90
C ASP A 59 -13.54 -11.59 5.74
N VAL A 60 -12.64 -10.91 5.03
CA VAL A 60 -11.85 -11.49 3.94
C VAL A 60 -10.41 -11.66 4.38
N GLU A 61 -9.86 -12.85 4.18
CA GLU A 61 -8.44 -13.10 4.44
C GLU A 61 -7.59 -12.33 3.41
N ILE A 62 -6.98 -11.23 3.83
CA ILE A 62 -6.03 -10.47 3.04
C ILE A 62 -4.62 -11.00 3.30
N ARG A 63 -4.09 -11.71 2.32
CA ARG A 63 -2.79 -12.34 2.40
C ARG A 63 -1.69 -11.35 2.84
N ASN A 64 -0.77 -11.84 3.66
CA ASN A 64 0.38 -11.08 4.14
C ASN A 64 1.66 -11.87 3.82
N GLY A 65 2.26 -11.60 2.67
CA GLY A 65 3.53 -12.20 2.25
C GLY A 65 4.69 -11.19 2.33
N SER A 66 5.92 -11.68 2.49
CA SER A 66 7.10 -10.82 2.39
C SER A 66 7.20 -10.22 0.98
N TYR A 67 7.57 -8.94 0.91
CA TYR A 67 7.78 -8.23 -0.36
C TYR A 67 8.88 -8.87 -1.22
N SER A 68 9.88 -9.50 -0.59
CA SER A 68 10.99 -10.18 -1.28
C SER A 68 10.58 -11.48 -1.98
N THR A 69 9.39 -12.02 -1.68
CA THR A 69 8.89 -13.24 -2.31
C THR A 69 8.22 -12.88 -3.64
N SER A 70 8.88 -13.15 -4.77
CA SER A 70 8.33 -12.82 -6.08
C SER A 70 7.04 -13.59 -6.37
N ASP A 71 6.04 -12.90 -6.91
CA ASP A 71 4.74 -13.47 -7.29
C ASP A 71 4.86 -14.54 -8.38
N ASP A 72 5.84 -14.41 -9.28
CA ASP A 72 6.05 -15.36 -10.38
C ASP A 72 6.43 -16.76 -9.89
N GLN A 73 7.15 -16.85 -8.76
CA GLN A 73 7.51 -18.15 -8.15
C GLN A 73 6.34 -18.80 -7.41
N SER A 74 5.30 -18.04 -7.05
CA SER A 74 4.16 -18.50 -6.26
C SER A 74 2.90 -18.81 -7.10
N GLY A 75 2.92 -18.53 -8.41
CA GLY A 75 1.76 -18.73 -9.31
C GLY A 75 0.56 -17.84 -8.95
N ARG A 76 0.78 -16.72 -8.28
CA ARG A 76 -0.29 -15.83 -7.80
C ARG A 76 -0.76 -14.88 -8.90
N PRO A 77 -2.07 -14.58 -8.96
CA PRO A 77 -2.61 -13.61 -9.92
C PRO A 77 -2.12 -12.19 -9.64
N GLY A 78 -1.86 -11.79 -8.39
CA GLY A 78 -1.40 -10.46 -8.00
C GLY A 78 -0.83 -10.42 -6.58
N ASP A 79 -0.46 -9.22 -6.10
CA ASP A 79 0.01 -9.00 -4.73
C ASP A 79 -1.08 -9.33 -3.71
N PHE A 80 -2.34 -8.99 -4.06
CA PHE A 80 -3.53 -9.33 -3.27
C PHE A 80 -4.64 -9.84 -4.19
N GLN A 81 -5.56 -10.60 -3.59
CA GLN A 81 -6.78 -11.04 -4.25
C GLN A 81 -7.97 -10.79 -3.33
N VAL A 82 -9.03 -10.18 -3.86
CA VAL A 82 -10.32 -10.05 -3.19
C VAL A 82 -11.40 -10.46 -4.17
N GLY A 83 -12.10 -11.53 -3.87
CA GLY A 83 -13.03 -12.15 -4.82
C GLY A 83 -12.30 -12.61 -6.08
N ASP A 84 -12.78 -12.21 -7.24
CA ASP A 84 -12.19 -12.44 -8.56
C ASP A 84 -11.24 -11.34 -9.03
N THR A 85 -10.91 -10.37 -8.16
CA THR A 85 -10.04 -9.23 -8.49
C THR A 85 -8.62 -9.45 -7.99
N ALA A 86 -7.66 -9.41 -8.91
CA ALA A 86 -6.23 -9.40 -8.63
C ALA A 86 -5.70 -7.96 -8.55
N PHE A 87 -5.18 -7.58 -7.39
CA PHE A 87 -4.57 -6.27 -7.16
C PHE A 87 -3.06 -6.37 -7.39
N HIS A 88 -2.56 -5.46 -8.22
CA HIS A 88 -1.13 -5.27 -8.48
C HIS A 88 -0.68 -3.93 -7.93
N VAL A 89 0.33 -3.94 -7.08
CA VAL A 89 0.89 -2.73 -6.47
C VAL A 89 2.32 -2.54 -6.94
N THR A 90 2.59 -1.45 -7.64
CA THR A 90 3.93 -1.16 -8.13
C THR A 90 4.25 0.33 -8.14
N VAL A 91 5.47 0.68 -7.82
CA VAL A 91 5.96 2.07 -7.90
C VAL A 91 6.66 2.37 -9.23
N ALA A 92 6.94 1.33 -10.01
CA ALA A 92 7.58 1.41 -11.33
C ALA A 92 6.94 0.39 -12.29
N PRO A 93 5.78 0.72 -12.89
CA PRO A 93 5.10 -0.19 -13.79
C PRO A 93 5.92 -0.45 -15.06
N MET A 94 6.33 -1.69 -15.27
CA MET A 94 7.08 -2.15 -16.44
C MET A 94 6.20 -3.04 -17.32
N LEU A 95 6.63 -3.28 -18.57
CA LEU A 95 5.89 -4.08 -19.56
C LEU A 95 5.44 -5.44 -19.02
N ALA A 96 6.31 -6.15 -18.30
CA ALA A 96 6.01 -7.46 -17.72
C ALA A 96 4.75 -7.45 -16.80
N LEU A 97 4.51 -6.33 -16.12
CA LEU A 97 3.32 -6.19 -15.28
C LEU A 97 2.04 -6.05 -16.11
N TYR A 98 2.08 -5.28 -17.19
CA TYR A 98 0.92 -5.17 -18.09
C TYR A 98 0.60 -6.50 -18.76
N GLU A 99 1.63 -7.27 -19.14
CA GLU A 99 1.46 -8.64 -19.64
C GLU A 99 0.88 -9.56 -18.56
N LYS A 100 1.25 -9.40 -17.29
CA LYS A 100 0.66 -10.15 -16.18
C LYS A 100 -0.83 -9.80 -15.99
N CYS A 101 -1.19 -8.52 -16.05
CA CYS A 101 -2.60 -8.09 -16.02
C CYS A 101 -3.41 -8.74 -17.17
N LYS A 102 -2.84 -8.78 -18.37
CA LYS A 102 -3.49 -9.44 -19.52
C LYS A 102 -3.70 -10.92 -19.28
N ARG A 103 -2.67 -11.65 -18.82
CA ARG A 103 -2.82 -13.07 -18.46
C ARG A 103 -3.89 -13.30 -17.39
N ASN A 104 -4.01 -12.43 -16.41
CA ASN A 104 -5.05 -12.53 -15.38
C ASN A 104 -6.46 -12.41 -16.01
N ILE A 105 -6.64 -11.45 -16.91
CA ILE A 105 -7.91 -11.27 -17.63
C ILE A 105 -8.23 -12.52 -18.44
N ASP A 106 -7.27 -13.07 -19.17
CA ASP A 106 -7.43 -14.30 -19.96
C ASP A 106 -7.79 -15.51 -19.07
N GLN A 107 -7.42 -15.49 -17.81
CA GLN A 107 -7.74 -16.50 -16.79
C GLN A 107 -9.07 -16.22 -16.04
N GLY A 108 -9.79 -15.17 -16.39
CA GLY A 108 -11.07 -14.81 -15.79
C GLY A 108 -10.98 -13.92 -14.55
N PHE A 109 -9.79 -13.43 -14.20
CA PHE A 109 -9.64 -12.44 -13.13
C PHE A 109 -9.89 -11.02 -13.64
N ARG A 110 -10.39 -10.17 -12.75
CA ARG A 110 -10.35 -8.71 -12.94
C ARG A 110 -8.98 -8.22 -12.50
N ALA A 111 -8.33 -7.37 -13.28
CA ALA A 111 -7.06 -6.77 -12.92
C ALA A 111 -7.27 -5.34 -12.38
N TYR A 112 -6.64 -5.05 -11.24
CA TYR A 112 -6.63 -3.74 -10.61
C TYR A 112 -5.18 -3.31 -10.38
N LEU A 113 -4.74 -2.26 -11.05
CA LEU A 113 -3.37 -1.75 -10.99
C LEU A 113 -3.31 -0.51 -10.10
N LEU A 114 -2.46 -0.55 -9.09
CA LEU A 114 -2.21 0.53 -8.13
C LEU A 114 -0.78 1.05 -8.30
N VAL A 115 -0.67 2.33 -8.61
CA VAL A 115 0.62 3.02 -8.82
C VAL A 115 0.65 4.32 -8.02
N PRO A 116 1.82 4.90 -7.69
CA PRO A 116 1.87 6.25 -7.15
C PRO A 116 1.26 7.26 -8.13
N ASP A 117 0.67 8.33 -7.61
CA ASP A 117 -0.03 9.34 -8.41
C ASP A 117 0.83 9.90 -9.56
N ARG A 118 2.14 10.08 -9.33
CA ARG A 118 3.09 10.51 -10.36
C ARG A 118 3.18 9.57 -11.57
N SER A 119 2.82 8.31 -11.42
CA SER A 119 2.86 7.28 -12.48
C SER A 119 1.48 7.01 -13.09
N LEU A 120 0.41 7.59 -12.54
CA LEU A 120 -0.97 7.27 -12.87
C LEU A 120 -1.31 7.53 -14.33
N VAL A 121 -0.93 8.68 -14.87
CA VAL A 121 -1.23 9.07 -16.25
C VAL A 121 -0.57 8.11 -17.23
N GLY A 122 0.73 7.83 -17.07
CA GLY A 122 1.45 6.89 -17.91
C GLY A 122 0.93 5.46 -17.82
N ALA A 123 0.57 5.01 -16.61
CA ALA A 123 0.00 3.68 -16.41
C ALA A 123 -1.37 3.54 -17.12
N ARG A 124 -2.24 4.55 -17.03
CA ARG A 124 -3.54 4.57 -17.73
C ARG A 124 -3.37 4.56 -19.26
N GLN A 125 -2.42 5.32 -19.79
CA GLN A 125 -2.13 5.34 -21.22
C GLN A 125 -1.66 3.96 -21.72
N ASN A 126 -0.76 3.30 -20.99
CA ASN A 126 -0.28 1.95 -21.34
C ASN A 126 -1.41 0.91 -21.27
N VAL A 127 -2.24 0.95 -20.24
CA VAL A 127 -3.38 0.06 -20.08
C VAL A 127 -4.37 0.27 -21.22
N GLU A 128 -4.71 1.50 -21.57
CA GLU A 128 -5.63 1.80 -22.67
C GLU A 128 -5.10 1.28 -24.02
N ALA A 129 -3.80 1.48 -24.28
CA ALA A 129 -3.17 1.01 -25.50
C ALA A 129 -3.14 -0.53 -25.63
N MET A 130 -2.99 -1.25 -24.51
CA MET A 130 -2.80 -2.71 -24.51
C MET A 130 -4.08 -3.50 -24.23
N MET A 131 -5.00 -2.96 -23.42
CA MET A 131 -6.12 -3.70 -22.84
C MET A 131 -7.46 -2.93 -22.84
N GLN A 132 -7.54 -1.77 -23.49
CA GLN A 132 -8.76 -1.00 -23.79
C GLN A 132 -9.84 -1.05 -22.69
N GLY A 133 -9.57 -0.41 -21.54
CA GLY A 133 -10.54 -0.28 -20.45
C GLY A 133 -10.80 -1.54 -19.61
N GLN A 134 -10.07 -2.64 -19.82
CA GLN A 134 -10.27 -3.90 -19.10
C GLN A 134 -9.58 -3.91 -17.72
N VAL A 135 -8.67 -2.98 -17.45
CA VAL A 135 -7.91 -2.88 -16.20
C VAL A 135 -8.29 -1.59 -15.48
N SER A 136 -8.67 -1.70 -14.22
CA SER A 136 -8.80 -0.53 -13.36
C SER A 136 -7.43 -0.01 -12.96
N VAL A 137 -7.19 1.30 -13.10
CA VAL A 137 -5.91 1.93 -12.71
C VAL A 137 -6.20 3.09 -11.76
N GLU A 138 -5.64 3.04 -10.55
CA GLU A 138 -5.84 4.06 -9.53
C GLU A 138 -4.52 4.45 -8.87
N SER A 139 -4.46 5.66 -8.29
CA SER A 139 -3.32 6.04 -7.46
C SER A 139 -3.39 5.40 -6.09
N ILE A 140 -2.23 5.00 -5.55
CA ILE A 140 -2.14 4.44 -4.19
C ILE A 140 -2.64 5.48 -3.19
N GLU A 141 -2.29 6.73 -3.38
CA GLU A 141 -2.68 7.87 -2.53
C GLU A 141 -4.21 8.00 -2.45
N SER A 142 -4.90 7.97 -3.59
CA SER A 142 -6.37 8.04 -3.64
C SER A 142 -7.00 6.77 -3.08
N PHE A 143 -6.52 5.61 -3.49
CA PHE A 143 -7.08 4.32 -3.08
C PHE A 143 -7.02 4.10 -1.57
N VAL A 144 -5.92 4.49 -0.93
CA VAL A 144 -5.73 4.38 0.51
C VAL A 144 -6.41 5.53 1.25
N GLY A 145 -6.22 6.77 0.78
CA GLY A 145 -6.77 7.96 1.41
C GLY A 145 -8.29 7.95 1.45
N GLN A 146 -8.95 7.61 0.33
CA GLN A 146 -10.41 7.54 0.27
C GLN A 146 -10.98 6.50 1.24
N ASN A 147 -10.31 5.36 1.44
CA ASN A 147 -10.76 4.36 2.40
C ASN A 147 -10.77 4.91 3.84
N VAL A 148 -9.77 5.71 4.22
CA VAL A 148 -9.73 6.36 5.54
C VAL A 148 -10.87 7.36 5.69
N GLU A 149 -11.14 8.17 4.65
CA GLU A 149 -12.26 9.11 4.62
C GLU A 149 -13.61 8.39 4.78
N GLU A 150 -13.83 7.30 4.04
CA GLU A 150 -15.07 6.52 4.09
C GLU A 150 -15.27 5.84 5.44
N LEU A 151 -14.24 5.19 6.01
CA LEU A 151 -14.31 4.55 7.32
C LEU A 151 -14.55 5.57 8.44
N SER A 152 -14.01 6.78 8.32
CA SER A 152 -14.27 7.89 9.24
C SER A 152 -15.65 8.51 9.05
N THR A 153 -16.41 8.08 8.03
CA THR A 153 -17.67 8.73 7.61
C THR A 153 -17.49 10.23 7.34
N PHE A 154 -16.34 10.61 6.77
CA PHE A 154 -15.91 11.99 6.49
C PHE A 154 -15.92 12.90 7.74
N SER A 155 -15.81 12.31 8.94
CA SER A 155 -15.77 13.03 10.21
C SER A 155 -14.35 13.31 10.64
N ARG A 156 -13.99 14.59 10.82
CA ARG A 156 -12.64 15.02 11.20
C ARG A 156 -12.11 14.29 12.46
N ASN A 157 -12.96 14.11 13.47
CA ASN A 157 -12.54 13.46 14.72
C ASN A 157 -12.22 11.97 14.54
N LYS A 158 -13.02 11.28 13.71
CA LYS A 158 -12.81 9.86 13.40
C LYS A 158 -11.66 9.63 12.42
N LEU A 159 -11.38 10.61 11.56
CA LEU A 159 -10.35 10.53 10.56
C LEU A 159 -8.96 10.30 11.16
N ILE A 160 -8.66 10.98 12.27
CA ILE A 160 -7.42 10.79 13.03
C ILE A 160 -7.32 9.34 13.55
N ASP A 161 -8.41 8.82 14.10
CA ASP A 161 -8.47 7.47 14.66
C ASP A 161 -8.32 6.42 13.53
N GLU A 162 -9.01 6.58 12.40
CA GLU A 162 -8.94 5.66 11.27
C GLU A 162 -7.56 5.69 10.57
N PHE A 163 -6.93 6.86 10.45
CA PHE A 163 -5.58 6.94 9.94
C PHE A 163 -4.57 6.28 10.89
N GLY A 164 -4.73 6.46 12.19
CA GLY A 164 -3.96 5.75 13.22
C GLY A 164 -4.12 4.22 13.12
N ARG A 165 -5.34 3.73 12.92
CA ARG A 165 -5.63 2.30 12.70
C ARG A 165 -4.97 1.76 11.43
N LEU A 166 -4.97 2.54 10.36
CA LEU A 166 -4.26 2.17 9.11
C LEU A 166 -2.77 1.95 9.38
N LEU A 167 -2.10 2.89 10.06
CA LEU A 167 -0.67 2.79 10.36
C LEU A 167 -0.35 1.64 11.34
N GLN A 168 -1.21 1.40 12.33
CA GLN A 168 -1.07 0.25 13.24
C GLN A 168 -1.20 -1.08 12.48
N THR A 169 -2.20 -1.18 11.59
CA THR A 169 -2.42 -2.38 10.76
C THR A 169 -1.24 -2.60 9.80
N TYR A 170 -0.73 -1.54 9.19
CA TYR A 170 0.49 -1.56 8.39
C TYR A 170 1.67 -2.13 9.20
N ASN A 171 1.96 -1.55 10.37
CA ASN A 171 3.06 -1.99 11.24
C ASN A 171 2.90 -3.47 11.68
N LYS A 172 1.68 -3.90 11.96
CA LYS A 172 1.40 -5.30 12.29
C LYS A 172 1.78 -6.22 11.11
N ARG A 173 1.35 -5.89 9.89
CA ARG A 173 1.65 -6.66 8.68
C ARG A 173 3.15 -6.76 8.41
N VAL A 174 3.89 -5.66 8.52
CA VAL A 174 5.36 -5.66 8.39
C VAL A 174 6.01 -6.53 9.47
N ASN A 175 5.58 -6.41 10.72
CA ASN A 175 6.14 -7.17 11.83
C ASN A 175 5.97 -8.69 11.69
N GLU A 176 4.89 -9.13 11.07
CA GLU A 176 4.57 -10.55 10.92
C GLU A 176 5.49 -11.27 9.92
N VAL A 177 5.93 -10.58 8.87
CA VAL A 177 6.58 -11.24 7.72
C VAL A 177 7.97 -10.73 7.39
N GLU A 178 8.34 -9.51 7.81
CA GLU A 178 9.63 -8.93 7.49
C GLU A 178 10.61 -9.04 8.66
N ALA A 179 11.82 -9.53 8.36
CA ALA A 179 12.93 -9.51 9.32
C ALA A 179 13.47 -8.09 9.50
N ASP A 180 13.53 -7.32 8.40
CA ASP A 180 13.94 -5.92 8.39
C ASP A 180 12.84 -5.01 8.95
N LYS A 181 13.09 -4.41 10.12
CA LYS A 181 12.14 -3.53 10.81
C LYS A 181 12.28 -2.06 10.40
N SER A 182 13.13 -1.73 9.46
CA SER A 182 13.35 -0.36 8.99
C SER A 182 12.16 0.20 8.17
N MET A 183 11.24 -0.67 7.73
CA MET A 183 9.99 -0.27 7.10
C MET A 183 8.87 0.06 8.09
N LEU A 184 9.06 -0.19 9.39
CA LEU A 184 8.07 0.20 10.39
C LEU A 184 7.93 1.71 10.45
N ILE A 185 6.70 2.16 10.60
CA ILE A 185 6.37 3.57 10.78
C ILE A 185 6.40 3.91 12.27
N GLU A 186 7.11 4.98 12.63
CA GLU A 186 6.97 5.60 13.93
C GLU A 186 5.67 6.40 13.95
N ILE A 187 4.65 5.82 14.59
CA ILE A 187 3.32 6.43 14.60
C ILE A 187 3.33 7.67 15.49
N PRO A 188 2.97 8.85 14.97
CA PRO A 188 2.87 10.08 15.75
C PRO A 188 1.94 9.95 16.96
N ARG A 189 2.30 10.55 18.08
CA ARG A 189 1.53 10.45 19.34
C ARG A 189 0.09 10.92 19.21
N ASN A 190 -0.18 11.89 18.34
CA ASN A 190 -1.52 12.40 18.06
C ASN A 190 -2.42 11.43 17.28
N LEU A 191 -1.85 10.32 16.77
CA LEU A 191 -2.57 9.21 16.13
C LEU A 191 -2.67 7.96 17.02
N LEU A 192 -2.10 8.00 18.22
CA LEU A 192 -2.17 6.93 19.21
C LEU A 192 -3.22 7.34 20.26
N LYS A 193 -4.38 6.74 20.23
CA LYS A 193 -5.38 6.79 21.31
C LYS A 193 -5.53 5.42 21.95
#